data_8e2efa48494b2ee948f9b7fd088025e1
#
_entry.id   8e2efa48494b2ee948f9b7fd088025e1
#
_cell.length_a   1.000
_cell.length_b   1.000
_cell.length_c   1.000
_cell.angle_alpha   90.00
_cell.angle_beta   90.00
_cell.angle_gamma   90.00
#
_symmetry.space_group_name_H-M   'P 1'
#
loop_
_entity.id
_entity.type
_entity.pdbx_description
1 polymer ?
#
loop_
_entity_poly.entity_id
_entity_poly.type
_entity_poly.pdbx_seq_one_letter_code
_entity_poly.pdbx_strand_id
1 'polypeptide(L)'
;AYPERVRKARTAGLLTGLPDAYGRGRIVGDYRRVPLYGTDFLIESKKEDIKLLDGPMTDERIRLLEDVSEQIRALQKMADMAARYGCDITKPAENAREAVQNLYMAYLAGIKENNGAATSLGRTATFLDIYIQRDLEAGILDEAGAQELIDQFIIKLRLVRHLRTPEYNELFGGDPTWVTESLGGMGVDGRTLVTKNSFRYIHTLTNLGTAPEPNLTVLWSQNLPEAFKNYCSRMSIETDSIQYENDDLMRPMYGDDYCIACCVSAMAVGKQMQFFGARANLAKSLLYAINGGIDERKGIQVIPDIEKNTDEVLDYAHVLAEYKKTLAYVAELYVDTINIIHFMHDKYAYEASQMA
;
A
#
# COMPACT_ATOMS: atom_id res chain seq x y z
N ALA A 1 8.87 -21.73 -9.44
CA ALA A 1 8.30 -21.88 -8.20
C ALA A 1 6.87 -22.40 -8.10
N TYR A 2 5.90 -21.85 -8.85
CA TYR A 2 4.52 -22.36 -8.77
C TYR A 2 4.37 -23.73 -9.44
N PRO A 3 3.67 -24.70 -8.80
CA PRO A 3 3.29 -25.96 -9.43
C PRO A 3 2.43 -25.77 -10.69
N GLU A 4 2.35 -26.81 -11.50
CA GLU A 4 1.60 -26.75 -12.76
C GLU A 4 0.13 -26.36 -12.56
N ARG A 5 -0.55 -26.92 -11.53
CA ARG A 5 -1.94 -26.60 -11.21
C ARG A 5 -2.15 -25.11 -10.90
N VAL A 6 -1.22 -24.48 -10.13
CA VAL A 6 -1.28 -23.03 -9.83
C VAL A 6 -1.02 -22.22 -11.10
N ARG A 7 -0.06 -22.62 -11.94
CA ARG A 7 0.20 -21.94 -13.21
C ARG A 7 -1.01 -21.98 -14.16
N LYS A 8 -1.66 -23.15 -14.28
CA LYS A 8 -2.90 -23.28 -15.06
C LYS A 8 -4.00 -22.33 -14.55
N ALA A 9 -4.25 -22.35 -13.25
CA ALA A 9 -5.27 -21.49 -12.63
C ALA A 9 -4.96 -20.00 -12.81
N ARG A 10 -3.70 -19.60 -12.68
CA ARG A 10 -3.23 -18.24 -12.95
C ARG A 10 -3.44 -17.85 -14.41
N THR A 11 -2.97 -18.67 -15.33
CA THR A 11 -3.11 -18.43 -16.77
C THR A 11 -4.56 -18.33 -17.23
N ALA A 12 -5.45 -19.07 -16.57
CA ALA A 12 -6.89 -19.03 -16.80
C ALA A 12 -7.61 -17.89 -16.06
N GLY A 13 -6.92 -17.12 -15.21
CA GLY A 13 -7.53 -16.04 -14.42
C GLY A 13 -8.43 -16.51 -13.28
N LEU A 14 -8.29 -17.76 -12.87
CA LEU A 14 -8.97 -18.31 -11.69
C LEU A 14 -8.30 -17.85 -10.40
N LEU A 15 -6.95 -17.81 -10.39
CA LEU A 15 -6.15 -17.22 -9.32
C LEU A 15 -5.44 -15.96 -9.83
N THR A 16 -5.52 -14.89 -9.05
CA THR A 16 -4.89 -13.60 -9.32
C THR A 16 -4.28 -13.02 -8.04
N GLY A 17 -3.73 -11.82 -8.10
CA GLY A 17 -3.23 -11.11 -6.93
C GLY A 17 -1.91 -11.66 -6.38
N LEU A 18 -1.19 -12.44 -7.16
CA LEU A 18 0.07 -13.06 -6.74
C LEU A 18 1.20 -12.02 -6.63
N PRO A 19 2.16 -12.21 -5.69
CA PRO A 19 3.21 -11.23 -5.41
C PRO A 19 4.10 -10.86 -6.60
N ASP A 20 4.37 -11.81 -7.47
CA ASP A 20 5.17 -11.59 -8.68
C ASP A 20 4.52 -10.65 -9.70
N ALA A 21 3.26 -10.32 -9.46
CA ALA A 21 2.47 -9.43 -10.29
C ALA A 21 2.22 -8.06 -9.66
N TYR A 22 2.01 -8.06 -8.35
CA TYR A 22 1.58 -6.87 -7.60
C TYR A 22 2.68 -6.25 -6.76
N GLY A 23 3.83 -6.89 -6.64
CA GLY A 23 4.87 -6.57 -5.68
C GLY A 23 4.75 -7.42 -4.41
N ARG A 24 5.56 -7.08 -3.40
CA ARG A 24 5.66 -7.90 -2.18
C ARG A 24 4.42 -7.83 -1.29
N GLY A 25 3.80 -6.66 -1.21
CA GLY A 25 2.62 -6.49 -0.37
C GLY A 25 2.12 -5.06 -0.32
N ARG A 26 1.14 -4.82 0.54
CA ARG A 26 0.71 -3.48 0.92
C ARG A 26 1.62 -2.97 2.00
N ILE A 27 2.21 -1.81 1.76
CA ILE A 27 3.23 -1.22 2.61
C ILE A 27 2.84 0.21 2.98
N VAL A 28 3.10 0.56 4.22
CA VAL A 28 3.11 1.94 4.69
C VAL A 28 4.37 2.11 5.52
N GLY A 29 5.42 2.61 4.90
CA GLY A 29 6.65 2.97 5.59
C GLY A 29 6.47 4.22 6.46
N ASP A 30 7.25 4.35 7.53
CA ASP A 30 7.31 5.61 8.26
C ASP A 30 8.23 6.61 7.55
N TYR A 31 7.75 7.16 6.45
CA TYR A 31 8.49 8.12 5.64
C TYR A 31 8.78 9.45 6.36
N ARG A 32 8.12 9.70 7.50
CA ARG A 32 8.31 10.88 8.36
C ARG A 32 9.69 10.89 9.02
N ARG A 33 10.32 9.73 9.14
CA ARG A 33 11.64 9.58 9.79
C ARG A 33 12.72 10.37 9.04
N VAL A 34 12.67 10.43 7.71
CA VAL A 34 13.68 11.16 6.93
C VAL A 34 13.61 12.67 7.17
N PRO A 35 12.47 13.37 7.03
CA PRO A 35 12.41 14.78 7.38
C PRO A 35 12.62 15.08 8.87
N LEU A 36 12.32 14.13 9.78
CA LEU A 36 12.53 14.33 11.23
C LEU A 36 14.01 14.22 11.64
N TYR A 37 14.72 13.24 11.09
CA TYR A 37 16.05 12.86 11.63
C TYR A 37 17.19 13.05 10.62
N GLY A 38 16.89 13.03 9.33
CA GLY A 38 17.89 12.95 8.27
C GLY A 38 18.51 11.54 8.14
N THR A 39 19.09 11.28 6.97
CA THR A 39 19.66 9.95 6.70
C THR A 39 20.93 9.68 7.50
N ASP A 40 21.72 10.70 7.88
CA ASP A 40 22.91 10.50 8.68
C ASP A 40 22.59 9.91 10.05
N PHE A 41 21.58 10.46 10.73
CA PHE A 41 21.10 9.91 12.01
C PHE A 41 20.57 8.49 11.84
N LEU A 42 19.79 8.24 10.79
CA LEU A 42 19.21 6.91 10.53
C LEU A 42 20.31 5.87 10.26
N ILE A 43 21.37 6.24 9.54
CA ILE A 43 22.54 5.37 9.29
C ILE A 43 23.26 5.05 10.60
N GLU A 44 23.53 6.05 11.46
CA GLU A 44 24.17 5.81 12.75
C GLU A 44 23.29 4.92 13.66
N SER A 45 21.99 5.15 13.70
CA SER A 45 21.04 4.27 14.41
C SER A 45 21.14 2.82 13.94
N LYS A 46 21.22 2.58 12.62
CA LYS A 46 21.38 1.23 12.07
C LYS A 46 22.74 0.61 12.38
N LYS A 47 23.80 1.38 12.48
CA LYS A 47 25.11 0.90 12.94
C LYS A 47 25.06 0.47 14.41
N GLU A 48 24.31 1.18 15.26
CA GLU A 48 24.08 0.75 16.64
C GLU A 48 23.25 -0.54 16.69
N ASP A 49 22.22 -0.67 15.84
CA ASP A 49 21.44 -1.92 15.75
C ASP A 49 22.35 -3.13 15.45
N ILE A 50 23.33 -2.98 14.52
CA ILE A 50 24.31 -4.04 14.21
C ILE A 50 25.11 -4.45 15.45
N LYS A 51 25.52 -3.50 16.30
CA LYS A 51 26.27 -3.80 17.51
C LYS A 51 25.44 -4.58 18.55
N LEU A 52 24.12 -4.37 18.53
CA LEU A 52 23.20 -5.07 19.43
C LEU A 52 22.90 -6.51 18.97
N LEU A 53 23.19 -6.84 17.71
CA LEU A 53 23.03 -8.19 17.15
C LEU A 53 24.19 -9.08 17.59
N ASP A 54 24.25 -9.41 18.89
CA ASP A 54 25.30 -10.27 19.49
C ASP A 54 24.87 -11.74 19.59
N GLY A 55 25.82 -12.69 19.63
CA GLY A 55 25.56 -14.12 19.77
C GLY A 55 26.16 -14.98 18.64
N PRO A 56 25.84 -16.30 18.57
CA PRO A 56 26.39 -17.20 17.56
C PRO A 56 25.96 -16.84 16.14
N MET A 57 26.82 -17.06 15.17
CA MET A 57 26.54 -16.84 13.73
C MET A 57 25.66 -17.93 13.19
N THR A 58 24.37 -17.82 13.44
CA THR A 58 23.33 -18.63 12.81
C THR A 58 22.98 -18.08 11.42
N ASP A 59 22.36 -18.91 10.56
CA ASP A 59 21.85 -18.46 9.25
C ASP A 59 20.92 -17.24 9.37
N GLU A 60 20.01 -17.27 10.33
CA GLU A 60 19.09 -16.18 10.61
C GLU A 60 19.82 -14.87 10.98
N ARG A 61 20.85 -14.99 11.86
CA ARG A 61 21.63 -13.82 12.27
C ARG A 61 22.44 -13.24 11.11
N ILE A 62 23.05 -14.08 10.28
CA ILE A 62 23.79 -13.64 9.10
C ILE A 62 22.86 -12.84 8.18
N ARG A 63 21.66 -13.35 7.90
CA ARG A 63 20.64 -12.65 7.07
C ARG A 63 20.23 -11.32 7.67
N LEU A 64 20.00 -11.27 8.98
CA LEU A 64 19.63 -10.03 9.65
C LEU A 64 20.75 -8.98 9.58
N LEU A 65 22.02 -9.39 9.75
CA LEU A 65 23.18 -8.51 9.58
C LEU A 65 23.32 -7.98 8.14
N GLU A 66 23.12 -8.86 7.16
CA GLU A 66 23.11 -8.47 5.75
C GLU A 66 21.99 -7.46 5.46
N ASP A 67 20.79 -7.71 5.97
CA ASP A 67 19.62 -6.86 5.80
C ASP A 67 19.84 -5.45 6.37
N VAL A 68 20.29 -5.33 7.62
CA VAL A 68 20.60 -4.03 8.24
C VAL A 68 21.73 -3.31 7.48
N SER A 69 22.73 -4.05 6.99
CA SER A 69 23.81 -3.49 6.18
C SER A 69 23.31 -2.98 4.83
N GLU A 70 22.35 -3.66 4.19
CA GLU A 70 21.71 -3.18 2.97
C GLU A 70 20.84 -1.92 3.23
N GLN A 71 20.15 -1.83 4.37
CA GLN A 71 19.42 -0.62 4.75
C GLN A 71 20.37 0.59 4.86
N ILE A 72 21.55 0.42 5.47
CA ILE A 72 22.57 1.48 5.52
C ILE A 72 22.99 1.92 4.12
N ARG A 73 23.31 0.96 3.24
CA ARG A 73 23.67 1.26 1.84
C ARG A 73 22.53 1.94 1.07
N ALA A 74 21.29 1.53 1.32
CA ALA A 74 20.12 2.12 0.69
C ALA A 74 19.91 3.58 1.13
N LEU A 75 20.07 3.88 2.42
CA LEU A 75 20.02 5.25 2.95
C LEU A 75 21.09 6.16 2.33
N GLN A 76 22.33 5.67 2.17
CA GLN A 76 23.41 6.39 1.48
C GLN A 76 23.06 6.69 0.01
N LYS A 77 22.58 5.66 -0.72
CA LYS A 77 22.16 5.82 -2.12
C LYS A 77 20.97 6.79 -2.26
N MET A 78 20.06 6.78 -1.31
CA MET A 78 18.94 7.70 -1.29
C MET A 78 19.41 9.15 -1.09
N ALA A 79 20.36 9.38 -0.19
CA ALA A 79 20.98 10.69 0.00
C ALA A 79 21.71 11.16 -1.27
N ASP A 80 22.51 10.30 -1.91
CA ASP A 80 23.18 10.59 -3.18
C ASP A 80 22.18 10.92 -4.29
N MET A 81 21.07 10.20 -4.36
CA MET A 81 20.00 10.49 -5.32
C MET A 81 19.39 11.86 -5.06
N ALA A 82 19.02 12.16 -3.82
CA ALA A 82 18.41 13.43 -3.44
C ALA A 82 19.34 14.62 -3.77
N ALA A 83 20.64 14.49 -3.49
CA ALA A 83 21.64 15.50 -3.80
C ALA A 83 21.70 15.83 -5.30
N ARG A 84 21.53 14.86 -6.18
CA ARG A 84 21.47 15.09 -7.65
C ARG A 84 20.26 15.92 -8.08
N TYR A 85 19.21 15.94 -7.28
CA TYR A 85 18.02 16.77 -7.46
C TYR A 85 18.07 18.07 -6.65
N GLY A 86 19.22 18.39 -6.05
CA GLY A 86 19.43 19.60 -5.28
C GLY A 86 18.77 19.57 -3.89
N CYS A 87 18.51 18.38 -3.35
CA CYS A 87 17.91 18.20 -2.03
C CYS A 87 18.92 17.60 -1.06
N ASP A 88 19.07 18.19 0.12
CA ASP A 88 19.85 17.64 1.22
C ASP A 88 18.90 16.93 2.20
N ILE A 89 18.93 15.61 2.21
CA ILE A 89 18.14 14.77 3.13
C ILE A 89 19.01 14.16 4.24
N THR A 90 20.28 14.57 4.34
CA THR A 90 21.21 14.04 5.34
C THR A 90 20.89 14.56 6.74
N LYS A 91 20.24 15.71 6.84
CA LYS A 91 19.86 16.41 8.06
C LYS A 91 18.33 16.49 8.22
N PRO A 92 17.84 16.78 9.43
CA PRO A 92 16.44 17.13 9.63
C PRO A 92 15.98 18.30 8.74
N ALA A 93 14.74 18.24 8.26
CA ALA A 93 14.15 19.32 7.47
C ALA A 93 13.97 20.59 8.30
N GLU A 94 14.36 21.73 7.75
CA GLU A 94 14.28 23.05 8.41
C GLU A 94 12.99 23.80 8.11
N ASN A 95 12.31 23.45 7.01
CA ASN A 95 11.10 24.14 6.55
C ASN A 95 10.12 23.16 5.88
N ALA A 96 8.90 23.62 5.57
CA ALA A 96 7.85 22.81 4.99
C ALA A 96 8.22 22.23 3.62
N ARG A 97 8.90 23.01 2.78
CA ARG A 97 9.33 22.55 1.45
C ARG A 97 10.32 21.39 1.55
N GLU A 98 11.30 21.50 2.44
CA GLU A 98 12.24 20.41 2.70
C GLU A 98 11.53 19.20 3.30
N ALA A 99 10.61 19.39 4.26
CA ALA A 99 9.87 18.29 4.87
C ALA A 99 9.07 17.49 3.83
N VAL A 100 8.35 18.16 2.94
CA VAL A 100 7.60 17.53 1.85
C VAL A 100 8.57 16.81 0.88
N GLN A 101 9.67 17.43 0.52
CA GLN A 101 10.63 16.87 -0.41
C GLN A 101 11.35 15.64 0.18
N ASN A 102 11.78 15.71 1.43
CA ASN A 102 12.47 14.62 2.13
C ASN A 102 11.52 13.41 2.33
N LEU A 103 10.25 13.68 2.68
CA LEU A 103 9.22 12.66 2.77
C LEU A 103 8.98 11.99 1.41
N TYR A 104 8.93 12.76 0.33
CA TYR A 104 8.78 12.21 -1.02
C TYR A 104 9.97 11.34 -1.44
N MET A 105 11.21 11.73 -1.10
CA MET A 105 12.41 10.90 -1.36
C MET A 105 12.33 9.56 -0.61
N ALA A 106 11.91 9.56 0.65
CA ALA A 106 11.67 8.34 1.42
C ALA A 106 10.58 7.46 0.78
N TYR A 107 9.49 8.07 0.30
CA TYR A 107 8.43 7.38 -0.40
C TYR A 107 8.92 6.71 -1.69
N LEU A 108 9.76 7.37 -2.47
CA LEU A 108 10.36 6.79 -3.68
C LEU A 108 11.22 5.56 -3.37
N ALA A 109 11.94 5.56 -2.26
CA ALA A 109 12.68 4.38 -1.82
C ALA A 109 11.75 3.21 -1.50
N GLY A 110 10.64 3.48 -0.81
CA GLY A 110 9.59 2.48 -0.54
C GLY A 110 8.99 1.89 -1.82
N ILE A 111 8.69 2.73 -2.83
CA ILE A 111 8.19 2.27 -4.14
C ILE A 111 9.20 1.35 -4.82
N LYS A 112 10.48 1.78 -4.84
CA LYS A 112 11.53 0.99 -5.47
C LYS A 112 11.69 -0.38 -4.82
N GLU A 113 11.66 -0.43 -3.50
CA GLU A 113 11.81 -1.67 -2.75
C GLU A 113 10.63 -2.60 -2.94
N ASN A 114 9.41 -2.10 -2.82
CA ASN A 114 8.21 -2.89 -3.05
C ASN A 114 8.08 -3.33 -4.52
N ASN A 115 8.49 -2.47 -5.45
CA ASN A 115 8.33 -2.64 -6.90
C ASN A 115 6.94 -3.16 -7.27
N GLY A 116 5.91 -2.56 -6.69
CA GLY A 116 4.55 -3.02 -6.85
C GLY A 116 3.52 -2.02 -6.36
N ALA A 117 2.27 -2.45 -6.47
CA ALA A 117 1.13 -1.66 -6.06
C ALA A 117 0.97 -1.61 -4.54
N ALA A 118 0.14 -0.66 -4.10
CA ALA A 118 -0.26 -0.45 -2.71
C ALA A 118 0.89 -0.02 -1.78
N THR A 119 1.71 0.88 -2.28
CA THR A 119 2.69 1.62 -1.47
C THR A 119 2.03 2.93 -1.02
N SER A 120 1.53 2.99 0.20
CA SER A 120 0.72 4.10 0.72
C SER A 120 1.52 5.03 1.62
N LEU A 121 1.03 6.26 1.80
CA LEU A 121 1.73 7.32 2.55
C LEU A 121 1.53 7.21 4.06
N GLY A 122 0.35 6.83 4.49
CA GLY A 122 -0.02 6.81 5.91
C GLY A 122 -0.77 8.06 6.34
N ARG A 123 -0.25 8.77 7.32
CA ARG A 123 -0.85 9.96 7.94
C ARG A 123 0.10 11.15 7.81
N THR A 124 0.43 11.51 6.58
CA THR A 124 1.43 12.55 6.32
C THR A 124 0.86 13.96 6.43
N ALA A 125 -0.44 14.13 6.22
CA ALA A 125 -1.10 15.45 6.29
C ALA A 125 -0.92 16.11 7.66
N THR A 126 -1.24 15.40 8.74
CA THR A 126 -1.10 15.90 10.12
C THR A 126 0.37 16.18 10.47
N PHE A 127 1.28 15.33 10.03
CA PHE A 127 2.71 15.49 10.23
C PHE A 127 3.25 16.75 9.52
N LEU A 128 2.96 16.91 8.25
CA LEU A 128 3.45 18.04 7.45
C LEU A 128 2.87 19.39 7.91
N ASP A 129 1.70 19.37 8.56
CA ASP A 129 1.10 20.59 9.10
C ASP A 129 1.99 21.28 10.15
N ILE A 130 2.81 20.52 10.88
CA ILE A 130 3.76 21.05 11.87
C ILE A 130 4.75 22.01 11.20
N TYR A 131 5.30 21.63 10.06
CA TYR A 131 6.25 22.46 9.31
C TYR A 131 5.54 23.60 8.60
N ILE A 132 4.40 23.35 7.97
CA ILE A 132 3.62 24.34 7.26
C ILE A 132 3.13 25.43 8.21
N GLN A 133 2.59 25.06 9.37
CA GLN A 133 2.10 26.03 10.35
C GLN A 133 3.25 26.90 10.89
N ARG A 134 4.40 26.31 11.18
CA ARG A 134 5.60 27.05 11.60
C ARG A 134 6.06 28.08 10.55
N ASP A 135 6.08 27.67 9.28
CA ASP A 135 6.49 28.54 8.18
C ASP A 135 5.48 29.65 7.89
N LEU A 136 4.19 29.38 8.09
CA LEU A 136 3.12 30.40 8.04
C LEU A 136 3.29 31.43 9.16
N GLU A 137 3.53 31.00 10.40
CA GLU A 137 3.78 31.88 11.55
C GLU A 137 5.05 32.71 11.40
N ALA A 138 6.08 32.14 10.76
CA ALA A 138 7.32 32.84 10.46
C ALA A 138 7.24 33.76 9.23
N GLY A 139 6.11 33.75 8.49
CA GLY A 139 5.95 34.52 7.25
C GLY A 139 6.80 34.02 6.08
N ILE A 140 7.28 32.76 6.15
CA ILE A 140 8.01 32.09 5.07
C ILE A 140 7.04 31.62 3.98
N LEU A 141 5.85 31.17 4.40
CA LEU A 141 4.74 30.81 3.54
C LEU A 141 3.53 31.70 3.82
N ASP A 142 2.66 31.84 2.83
CA ASP A 142 1.28 32.24 2.99
C ASP A 142 0.34 31.05 2.74
N GLU A 143 -0.97 31.23 2.95
CA GLU A 143 -1.94 30.14 2.77
C GLU A 143 -1.99 29.61 1.32
N ALA A 144 -1.78 30.48 0.33
CA ALA A 144 -1.73 30.10 -1.07
C ALA A 144 -0.50 29.25 -1.37
N GLY A 145 0.68 29.66 -0.89
CA GLY A 145 1.93 28.89 -1.02
C GLY A 145 1.88 27.55 -0.28
N ALA A 146 1.21 27.51 0.89
CA ALA A 146 0.99 26.26 1.62
C ALA A 146 0.12 25.28 0.82
N GLN A 147 -0.95 25.75 0.20
CA GLN A 147 -1.80 24.95 -0.68
C GLN A 147 -1.03 24.48 -1.93
N GLU A 148 -0.31 25.40 -2.59
CA GLU A 148 0.49 25.08 -3.77
C GLU A 148 1.52 23.98 -3.47
N LEU A 149 2.18 24.03 -2.31
CA LEU A 149 3.14 23.01 -1.89
C LEU A 149 2.50 21.61 -1.81
N ILE A 150 1.28 21.52 -1.27
CA ILE A 150 0.53 20.26 -1.22
C ILE A 150 0.05 19.84 -2.61
N ASP A 151 -0.44 20.77 -3.42
CA ASP A 151 -0.86 20.48 -4.81
C ASP A 151 0.31 19.89 -5.62
N GLN A 152 1.51 20.49 -5.51
CA GLN A 152 2.72 19.97 -6.16
C GLN A 152 3.10 18.57 -5.65
N PHE A 153 2.95 18.30 -4.36
CA PHE A 153 3.17 16.97 -3.81
C PHE A 153 2.19 15.94 -4.39
N ILE A 154 0.92 16.26 -4.45
CA ILE A 154 -0.10 15.39 -5.06
C ILE A 154 0.17 15.15 -6.55
N ILE A 155 0.61 16.15 -7.30
CA ILE A 155 1.03 15.98 -8.70
C ILE A 155 2.16 14.94 -8.80
N LYS A 156 3.18 15.01 -7.94
CA LYS A 156 4.28 14.04 -7.92
C LYS A 156 3.78 12.61 -7.63
N LEU A 157 2.82 12.45 -6.72
CA LEU A 157 2.20 11.14 -6.44
C LEU A 157 1.42 10.60 -7.64
N ARG A 158 0.79 11.47 -8.44
CA ARG A 158 0.09 11.09 -9.67
C ARG A 158 1.04 10.70 -10.81
N LEU A 159 2.25 11.21 -10.79
CA LEU A 159 3.28 10.94 -11.82
C LEU A 159 4.11 9.69 -11.54
N VAL A 160 4.35 9.35 -10.28
CA VAL A 160 5.21 8.24 -9.92
C VAL A 160 4.56 6.89 -10.29
N ARG A 161 5.39 5.97 -10.80
CA ARG A 161 4.97 4.63 -11.23
C ARG A 161 5.98 3.60 -10.74
N HIS A 162 5.55 2.34 -10.68
CA HIS A 162 6.43 1.20 -10.55
C HIS A 162 6.46 0.40 -11.85
N LEU A 163 7.47 -0.44 -12.03
CA LEU A 163 7.61 -1.24 -13.24
C LEU A 163 6.74 -2.50 -13.16
N ARG A 164 6.05 -2.80 -14.25
CA ARG A 164 5.28 -4.03 -14.45
C ARG A 164 5.66 -4.72 -15.75
N THR A 165 5.35 -6.01 -15.82
CA THR A 165 5.42 -6.70 -17.11
C THR A 165 4.31 -6.22 -18.04
N PRO A 166 4.51 -6.27 -19.38
CA PRO A 166 3.51 -5.84 -20.34
C PRO A 166 2.13 -6.48 -20.16
N GLU A 167 2.09 -7.77 -19.79
CA GLU A 167 0.82 -8.49 -19.57
C GLU A 167 0.01 -7.90 -18.42
N TYR A 168 0.68 -7.39 -17.38
CA TYR A 168 0.00 -6.75 -16.26
C TYR A 168 -0.43 -5.32 -16.56
N ASN A 169 0.34 -4.60 -17.36
CA ASN A 169 -0.06 -3.30 -17.85
C ASN A 169 -1.34 -3.38 -18.69
N GLU A 170 -1.44 -4.36 -19.55
CA GLU A 170 -2.63 -4.61 -20.36
C GLU A 170 -3.86 -4.91 -19.46
N LEU A 171 -3.67 -5.69 -18.39
CA LEU A 171 -4.75 -6.07 -17.49
C LEU A 171 -5.26 -4.92 -16.62
N PHE A 172 -4.37 -4.03 -16.17
CA PHE A 172 -4.69 -2.98 -15.19
C PHE A 172 -4.66 -1.55 -15.76
N GLY A 173 -4.38 -1.39 -17.01
CA GLY A 173 -4.40 -0.09 -17.70
C GLY A 173 -3.34 0.90 -17.20
N GLY A 174 -2.17 0.43 -16.77
CA GLY A 174 -1.06 1.25 -16.29
C GLY A 174 -0.43 0.70 -15.01
N ASP A 175 0.53 1.46 -14.47
CA ASP A 175 1.36 1.08 -13.30
C ASP A 175 1.12 2.00 -12.10
N PRO A 176 -0.12 2.19 -11.62
CA PRO A 176 -0.38 3.05 -10.48
C PRO A 176 0.22 2.44 -9.22
N THR A 177 0.72 3.29 -8.32
CA THR A 177 1.23 2.86 -7.01
C THR A 177 0.11 2.50 -6.04
N TRP A 178 -1.15 2.84 -6.35
CA TRP A 178 -2.32 2.75 -5.48
C TRP A 178 -2.05 3.35 -4.10
N VAL A 179 -1.46 4.53 -4.14
CA VAL A 179 -1.11 5.29 -2.94
C VAL A 179 -2.38 5.78 -2.23
N THR A 180 -2.39 5.63 -0.92
CA THR A 180 -3.46 6.13 -0.04
C THR A 180 -2.87 7.06 1.01
N GLU A 181 -3.55 8.17 1.27
CA GLU A 181 -3.33 9.05 2.41
C GLU A 181 -4.52 8.96 3.35
N SER A 182 -4.27 8.77 4.63
CA SER A 182 -5.30 8.72 5.68
C SER A 182 -5.41 10.05 6.40
N LEU A 183 -6.59 10.65 6.38
CA LEU A 183 -6.86 12.00 6.88
C LEU A 183 -7.74 11.97 8.14
N GLY A 184 -7.50 12.86 9.06
CA GLY A 184 -8.33 13.00 10.26
C GLY A 184 -8.12 11.89 11.27
N GLY A 185 -9.21 11.39 11.85
CA GLY A 185 -9.18 10.48 12.98
C GLY A 185 -8.93 11.17 14.31
N MET A 186 -8.87 10.38 15.39
CA MET A 186 -8.70 10.82 16.75
C MET A 186 -7.44 10.21 17.37
N GLY A 187 -6.74 10.97 18.19
CA GLY A 187 -5.69 10.44 19.05
C GLY A 187 -6.26 9.55 20.18
N VAL A 188 -5.43 8.69 20.76
CA VAL A 188 -5.81 7.86 21.91
C VAL A 188 -6.14 8.71 23.14
N ASP A 189 -5.67 9.95 23.17
CA ASP A 189 -5.97 10.95 24.22
C ASP A 189 -7.28 11.71 23.98
N GLY A 190 -8.02 11.36 22.91
CA GLY A 190 -9.32 11.97 22.57
C GLY A 190 -9.22 13.29 21.79
N ARG A 191 -8.02 13.78 21.45
CA ARG A 191 -7.86 14.95 20.59
C ARG A 191 -8.07 14.58 19.13
N THR A 192 -8.64 15.51 18.36
CA THR A 192 -8.69 15.32 16.90
C THR A 192 -7.31 15.43 16.27
N LEU A 193 -7.06 14.60 15.27
CA LEU A 193 -5.86 14.69 14.42
C LEU A 193 -6.11 15.45 13.12
N VAL A 194 -7.30 16.05 12.98
CA VAL A 194 -7.60 16.98 11.88
C VAL A 194 -6.81 18.27 12.06
N THR A 195 -6.09 18.65 11.03
CA THR A 195 -5.36 19.92 10.96
C THR A 195 -5.78 20.71 9.72
N LYS A 196 -5.29 21.93 9.55
CA LYS A 196 -5.52 22.72 8.32
C LYS A 196 -5.05 21.93 7.08
N ASN A 197 -4.00 21.14 7.22
CA ASN A 197 -3.46 20.37 6.12
C ASN A 197 -4.38 19.22 5.70
N SER A 198 -5.22 18.71 6.60
CA SER A 198 -6.28 17.77 6.24
C SER A 198 -7.26 18.38 5.23
N PHE A 199 -7.59 19.65 5.40
CA PHE A 199 -8.41 20.40 4.43
C PHE A 199 -7.66 20.66 3.12
N ARG A 200 -6.36 21.00 3.17
CA ARG A 200 -5.55 21.23 1.97
C ARG A 200 -5.46 19.98 1.09
N TYR A 201 -5.27 18.80 1.68
CA TYR A 201 -5.26 17.54 0.91
C TYR A 201 -6.59 17.29 0.21
N ILE A 202 -7.72 17.51 0.87
CA ILE A 202 -9.03 17.36 0.24
C ILE A 202 -9.25 18.44 -0.82
N HIS A 203 -8.77 19.67 -0.59
CA HIS A 203 -8.90 20.78 -1.53
C HIS A 203 -8.14 20.56 -2.84
N THR A 204 -7.14 19.67 -2.86
CA THR A 204 -6.48 19.25 -4.11
C THR A 204 -7.44 18.65 -5.12
N LEU A 205 -8.56 18.07 -4.69
CA LEU A 205 -9.61 17.55 -5.57
C LEU A 205 -10.29 18.68 -6.37
N THR A 206 -10.38 19.88 -5.79
CA THR A 206 -10.86 21.08 -6.48
C THR A 206 -9.80 21.65 -7.43
N ASN A 207 -8.57 21.82 -6.93
CA ASN A 207 -7.51 22.47 -7.70
C ASN A 207 -6.98 21.62 -8.86
N LEU A 208 -6.85 20.32 -8.66
CA LEU A 208 -6.21 19.40 -9.60
C LEU A 208 -7.21 18.44 -10.29
N GLY A 209 -8.48 18.51 -9.88
CA GLY A 209 -9.49 17.54 -10.30
C GLY A 209 -9.31 16.16 -9.65
N THR A 210 -10.29 15.32 -9.89
CA THR A 210 -10.30 13.93 -9.37
C THR A 210 -9.29 13.05 -10.10
N ALA A 211 -8.70 12.12 -9.37
CA ALA A 211 -7.80 11.10 -9.92
C ALA A 211 -7.81 9.86 -9.02
N PRO A 212 -7.44 8.69 -9.56
CA PRO A 212 -7.33 7.48 -8.74
C PRO A 212 -6.30 7.57 -7.63
N GLU A 213 -5.35 8.50 -7.75
CA GLU A 213 -4.23 8.67 -6.82
C GLU A 213 -4.02 10.14 -6.44
N PRO A 214 -3.71 10.36 -5.15
CA PRO A 214 -3.83 9.42 -4.04
C PRO A 214 -5.31 9.12 -3.73
N ASN A 215 -5.61 7.90 -3.28
CA ASN A 215 -6.87 7.61 -2.63
C ASN A 215 -6.89 8.33 -1.28
N LEU A 216 -7.84 9.22 -1.06
CA LEU A 216 -8.00 9.95 0.20
C LEU A 216 -8.98 9.19 1.09
N THR A 217 -8.49 8.64 2.20
CA THR A 217 -9.32 7.93 3.18
C THR A 217 -9.49 8.78 4.43
N VAL A 218 -10.70 9.23 4.69
CA VAL A 218 -11.05 9.92 5.93
C VAL A 218 -11.27 8.90 7.04
N LEU A 219 -10.46 8.97 8.09
CA LEU A 219 -10.65 8.20 9.31
C LEU A 219 -11.76 8.86 10.12
N TRP A 220 -12.97 8.40 9.88
CA TRP A 220 -14.16 9.03 10.40
C TRP A 220 -14.40 8.65 11.87
N SER A 221 -14.69 9.66 12.69
CA SER A 221 -15.17 9.50 14.06
C SER A 221 -16.34 10.44 14.31
N GLN A 222 -17.28 10.03 15.15
CA GLN A 222 -18.36 10.91 15.59
C GLN A 222 -17.84 12.19 16.25
N ASN A 223 -16.64 12.15 16.84
CA ASN A 223 -16.01 13.26 17.56
C ASN A 223 -15.15 14.17 16.68
N LEU A 224 -15.09 13.94 15.37
CA LEU A 224 -14.42 14.86 14.47
C LEU A 224 -15.09 16.24 14.45
N PRO A 225 -14.33 17.34 14.21
CA PRO A 225 -14.90 18.67 14.07
C PRO A 225 -16.00 18.71 13.01
N GLU A 226 -17.15 19.32 13.33
CA GLU A 226 -18.29 19.43 12.41
C GLU A 226 -17.91 20.11 11.08
N ALA A 227 -17.07 21.15 11.13
CA ALA A 227 -16.61 21.82 9.92
C ALA A 227 -15.87 20.86 8.97
N PHE A 228 -15.07 19.92 9.51
CA PHE A 228 -14.36 18.93 8.72
C PHE A 228 -15.31 17.86 8.15
N LYS A 229 -16.24 17.35 8.98
CA LYS A 229 -17.26 16.39 8.53
C LYS A 229 -18.09 16.96 7.38
N ASN A 230 -18.56 18.19 7.54
CA ASN A 230 -19.37 18.89 6.53
C ASN A 230 -18.57 19.12 5.24
N TYR A 231 -17.30 19.50 5.36
CA TYR A 231 -16.43 19.69 4.21
C TYR A 231 -16.20 18.38 3.46
N CYS A 232 -15.86 17.30 4.17
CA CYS A 232 -15.69 15.97 3.58
C CYS A 232 -16.96 15.50 2.86
N SER A 233 -18.14 15.64 3.51
CA SER A 233 -19.42 15.25 2.90
C SER A 233 -19.70 16.02 1.61
N ARG A 234 -19.47 17.34 1.62
CA ARG A 234 -19.64 18.15 0.41
C ARG A 234 -18.71 17.69 -0.69
N MET A 235 -17.42 17.54 -0.40
CA MET A 235 -16.43 17.10 -1.39
C MET A 235 -16.69 15.68 -1.90
N SER A 236 -17.26 14.78 -1.09
CA SER A 236 -17.69 13.47 -1.54
C SER A 236 -18.82 13.55 -2.57
N ILE A 237 -19.79 14.45 -2.36
CA ILE A 237 -20.91 14.65 -3.31
C ILE A 237 -20.39 15.28 -4.62
N GLU A 238 -19.46 16.24 -4.51
CA GLU A 238 -18.95 16.97 -5.68
C GLU A 238 -17.96 16.16 -6.53
N THR A 239 -17.23 15.22 -5.91
CA THR A 239 -16.05 14.60 -6.57
C THR A 239 -16.05 13.08 -6.61
N ASP A 240 -16.89 12.38 -5.86
CA ASP A 240 -16.91 10.91 -5.70
C ASP A 240 -15.53 10.30 -5.35
N SER A 241 -14.63 11.09 -4.71
CA SER A 241 -13.20 10.76 -4.60
C SER A 241 -12.69 10.63 -3.16
N ILE A 242 -13.58 10.50 -2.19
CA ILE A 242 -13.22 10.31 -0.79
C ILE A 242 -13.75 8.97 -0.29
N GLN A 243 -12.87 8.20 0.33
CA GLN A 243 -13.21 6.98 1.05
C GLN A 243 -13.31 7.26 2.55
N TYR A 244 -14.10 6.48 3.25
CA TYR A 244 -14.26 6.59 4.70
C TYR A 244 -13.94 5.26 5.37
N GLU A 245 -13.26 5.35 6.53
CA GLU A 245 -13.02 4.23 7.42
C GLU A 245 -13.46 4.62 8.84
N ASN A 246 -14.04 3.69 9.58
CA ASN A 246 -14.55 3.96 10.93
C ASN A 246 -13.42 3.96 11.96
N ASP A 247 -12.90 5.14 12.30
CA ASP A 247 -11.83 5.32 13.28
C ASP A 247 -12.23 4.86 14.69
N ASP A 248 -13.49 5.03 15.07
CA ASP A 248 -13.96 4.63 16.42
C ASP A 248 -13.92 3.11 16.62
N LEU A 249 -14.00 2.32 15.52
CA LEU A 249 -13.84 0.86 15.53
C LEU A 249 -12.37 0.44 15.34
N MET A 250 -11.62 1.15 14.50
CA MET A 250 -10.26 0.74 14.12
C MET A 250 -9.20 1.17 15.16
N ARG A 251 -9.31 2.38 15.72
CA ARG A 251 -8.35 2.89 16.70
C ARG A 251 -8.14 2.01 17.93
N PRO A 252 -9.17 1.38 18.53
CA PRO A 252 -8.95 0.45 19.66
C PRO A 252 -8.06 -0.75 19.31
N MET A 253 -8.01 -1.15 18.04
CA MET A 253 -7.22 -2.30 17.57
C MET A 253 -5.80 -1.93 17.14
N TYR A 254 -5.62 -0.75 16.54
CA TYR A 254 -4.37 -0.34 15.89
C TYR A 254 -3.65 0.83 16.56
N GLY A 255 -4.27 1.48 17.56
CA GLY A 255 -3.76 2.74 18.11
C GLY A 255 -4.11 3.94 17.24
N ASP A 256 -3.50 5.10 17.50
CA ASP A 256 -3.76 6.34 16.75
C ASP A 256 -2.80 6.58 15.57
N ASP A 257 -1.74 5.79 15.45
CA ASP A 257 -0.78 5.88 14.34
C ASP A 257 -0.95 4.69 13.37
N TYR A 258 -2.18 4.45 12.97
CA TYR A 258 -2.53 3.53 11.90
C TYR A 258 -3.00 4.28 10.67
N CYS A 259 -3.03 3.60 9.56
CA CYS A 259 -3.56 4.11 8.30
C CYS A 259 -4.22 3.01 7.48
N ILE A 260 -4.84 3.40 6.40
CA ILE A 260 -5.37 2.48 5.41
C ILE A 260 -4.39 2.41 4.24
N ALA A 261 -3.93 1.21 3.94
CA ALA A 261 -3.13 0.96 2.75
C ALA A 261 -4.02 0.47 1.60
N CYS A 262 -3.74 0.93 0.38
CA CYS A 262 -4.54 0.64 -0.79
C CYS A 262 -5.98 1.16 -0.60
N CYS A 263 -6.94 0.27 -0.44
CA CYS A 263 -8.35 0.63 -0.29
C CYS A 263 -8.93 0.31 1.09
N VAL A 264 -8.51 -0.79 1.75
CA VAL A 264 -9.20 -1.27 2.97
C VAL A 264 -8.28 -1.94 3.99
N SER A 265 -6.97 -1.95 3.80
CA SER A 265 -6.07 -2.68 4.69
C SER A 265 -5.54 -1.77 5.78
N ALA A 266 -6.08 -1.90 6.99
CA ALA A 266 -5.56 -1.18 8.15
C ALA A 266 -4.23 -1.77 8.62
N MET A 267 -3.29 -0.90 8.96
CA MET A 267 -1.99 -1.29 9.53
C MET A 267 -1.33 -0.15 10.29
N ALA A 268 -0.54 -0.48 11.29
CA ALA A 268 0.27 0.50 12.01
C ALA A 268 1.41 1.01 11.12
N VAL A 269 1.57 2.34 11.06
CA VAL A 269 2.54 3.00 10.18
C VAL A 269 3.97 2.58 10.55
N GLY A 270 4.73 2.13 9.56
CA GLY A 270 6.12 1.71 9.72
C GLY A 270 6.35 0.48 10.60
N LYS A 271 5.30 -0.26 10.96
CA LYS A 271 5.38 -1.43 11.87
C LYS A 271 4.75 -2.69 11.29
N GLN A 272 3.86 -2.54 10.34
CA GLN A 272 3.11 -3.65 9.76
C GLN A 272 3.09 -3.54 8.25
N MET A 273 3.07 -4.68 7.59
CA MET A 273 2.77 -4.82 6.17
C MET A 273 1.82 -6.00 5.96
N GLN A 274 1.14 -6.01 4.85
CA GLN A 274 0.33 -7.13 4.43
C GLN A 274 0.91 -7.72 3.15
N PHE A 275 1.49 -8.89 3.22
CA PHE A 275 1.95 -9.61 2.03
C PHE A 275 0.80 -9.82 1.04
N PHE A 276 1.09 -9.68 -0.23
CA PHE A 276 0.17 -10.15 -1.25
C PHE A 276 0.13 -11.68 -1.21
N GLY A 277 -1.10 -12.18 -1.17
CA GLY A 277 -1.36 -13.62 -1.18
C GLY A 277 -1.89 -14.06 -2.54
N ALA A 278 -3.12 -14.54 -2.55
CA ALA A 278 -3.83 -14.91 -3.75
C ALA A 278 -5.27 -14.37 -3.71
N ARG A 279 -5.91 -14.29 -4.84
CA ARG A 279 -7.35 -14.00 -4.98
C ARG A 279 -7.97 -15.06 -5.85
N ALA A 280 -9.09 -15.62 -5.43
CA ALA A 280 -9.87 -16.55 -6.21
C ALA A 280 -11.02 -15.83 -6.91
N ASN A 281 -11.20 -16.12 -8.19
CA ASN A 281 -12.32 -15.59 -8.98
C ASN A 281 -13.53 -16.51 -8.83
N LEU A 282 -14.46 -16.13 -7.93
CA LEU A 282 -15.64 -16.93 -7.63
C LEU A 282 -16.63 -17.01 -8.80
N ALA A 283 -16.76 -15.93 -9.57
CA ALA A 283 -17.61 -15.94 -10.77
C ALA A 283 -17.07 -16.93 -11.82
N LYS A 284 -15.76 -16.97 -12.01
CA LYS A 284 -15.11 -17.93 -12.89
C LYS A 284 -15.22 -19.37 -12.35
N SER A 285 -15.21 -19.53 -11.05
CA SER A 285 -15.48 -20.84 -10.41
C SER A 285 -16.88 -21.37 -10.74
N LEU A 286 -17.89 -20.50 -10.77
CA LEU A 286 -19.24 -20.87 -11.20
C LEU A 286 -19.26 -21.24 -12.71
N LEU A 287 -18.57 -20.46 -13.54
CA LEU A 287 -18.47 -20.76 -14.97
C LEU A 287 -17.84 -22.14 -15.20
N TYR A 288 -16.81 -22.50 -14.44
CA TYR A 288 -16.19 -23.83 -14.52
C TYR A 288 -17.13 -24.94 -14.04
N ALA A 289 -17.95 -24.70 -13.04
CA ALA A 289 -18.96 -25.67 -12.61
C ALA A 289 -19.95 -25.99 -13.75
N ILE A 290 -20.27 -25.02 -14.59
CA ILE A 290 -21.17 -25.21 -15.76
C ILE A 290 -20.43 -25.88 -16.92
N ASN A 291 -19.16 -25.51 -17.16
CA ASN A 291 -18.38 -25.91 -18.32
C ASN A 291 -17.52 -27.18 -18.12
N GLY A 292 -17.74 -27.95 -17.04
CA GLY A 292 -16.96 -29.15 -16.78
C GLY A 292 -15.50 -28.88 -16.41
N GLY A 293 -15.22 -27.76 -15.70
CA GLY A 293 -13.88 -27.38 -15.27
C GLY A 293 -12.96 -26.85 -16.39
N ILE A 294 -13.48 -26.60 -17.58
CA ILE A 294 -12.73 -26.17 -18.77
C ILE A 294 -12.79 -24.65 -18.89
N ASP A 295 -11.62 -24.03 -19.12
CA ASP A 295 -11.54 -22.60 -19.39
C ASP A 295 -12.17 -22.25 -20.75
N GLU A 296 -13.14 -21.35 -20.75
CA GLU A 296 -13.96 -20.98 -21.90
C GLU A 296 -13.16 -20.28 -23.02
N ARG A 297 -12.03 -19.66 -22.67
CA ARG A 297 -11.21 -18.90 -23.61
C ARG A 297 -10.07 -19.73 -24.21
N LYS A 298 -9.48 -20.60 -23.40
CA LYS A 298 -8.28 -21.36 -23.75
C LYS A 298 -8.54 -22.83 -24.04
N GLY A 299 -9.74 -23.34 -23.70
CA GLY A 299 -10.11 -24.74 -23.90
C GLY A 299 -9.30 -25.73 -23.06
N ILE A 300 -8.62 -25.25 -22.00
CA ILE A 300 -7.80 -26.11 -21.15
C ILE A 300 -8.57 -26.58 -19.91
N GLN A 301 -8.34 -27.82 -19.47
CA GLN A 301 -8.86 -28.34 -18.21
C GLN A 301 -8.13 -27.67 -17.05
N VAL A 302 -8.85 -26.89 -16.25
CA VAL A 302 -8.31 -26.17 -15.07
C VAL A 302 -8.70 -26.88 -13.78
N ILE A 303 -9.95 -27.27 -13.65
CA ILE A 303 -10.49 -28.01 -12.51
C ILE A 303 -10.91 -29.41 -12.98
N PRO A 304 -10.34 -30.47 -12.43
CA PRO A 304 -10.68 -31.84 -12.81
C PRO A 304 -12.03 -32.26 -12.21
N ASP A 305 -12.58 -33.35 -12.70
CA ASP A 305 -13.71 -34.09 -12.13
C ASP A 305 -15.01 -33.27 -11.94
N ILE A 306 -15.20 -32.28 -12.79
CA ILE A 306 -16.46 -31.49 -12.86
C ILE A 306 -17.28 -31.98 -14.04
N GLU A 307 -18.54 -32.30 -13.76
CA GLU A 307 -19.47 -32.74 -14.79
C GLU A 307 -20.03 -31.53 -15.58
N LYS A 308 -19.83 -31.55 -16.90
CA LYS A 308 -20.32 -30.48 -17.75
C LYS A 308 -21.84 -30.54 -17.86
N ASN A 309 -22.51 -29.40 -17.65
CA ASN A 309 -23.91 -29.31 -17.99
C ASN A 309 -24.10 -29.34 -19.51
N THR A 310 -24.87 -30.31 -19.99
CA THR A 310 -25.16 -30.52 -21.42
C THR A 310 -26.59 -30.16 -21.80
N ASP A 311 -27.45 -29.82 -20.83
CA ASP A 311 -28.83 -29.48 -21.04
C ASP A 311 -28.96 -28.04 -21.56
N GLU A 312 -29.99 -27.79 -22.38
CA GLU A 312 -30.29 -26.43 -22.86
C GLU A 312 -30.68 -25.46 -21.73
N VAL A 313 -31.26 -26.00 -20.65
CA VAL A 313 -31.66 -25.24 -19.47
C VAL A 313 -30.81 -25.74 -18.30
N LEU A 314 -30.17 -24.79 -17.58
CA LEU A 314 -29.36 -25.11 -16.41
C LEU A 314 -30.26 -25.63 -15.28
N ASP A 315 -29.99 -26.84 -14.81
CA ASP A 315 -30.59 -27.37 -13.59
C ASP A 315 -29.87 -26.80 -12.37
N TYR A 316 -30.62 -26.14 -11.50
CA TYR A 316 -30.08 -25.52 -10.29
C TYR A 316 -29.38 -26.51 -9.36
N ALA A 317 -30.00 -27.70 -9.15
CA ALA A 317 -29.45 -28.69 -8.22
C ALA A 317 -28.12 -29.25 -8.75
N HIS A 318 -28.05 -29.55 -10.05
CA HIS A 318 -26.82 -29.99 -10.71
C HIS A 318 -25.73 -28.91 -10.65
N VAL A 319 -26.03 -27.69 -11.08
CA VAL A 319 -25.06 -26.57 -11.05
C VAL A 319 -24.57 -26.29 -9.64
N LEU A 320 -25.43 -26.32 -8.64
CA LEU A 320 -25.05 -26.11 -7.25
C LEU A 320 -24.14 -27.23 -6.73
N ALA A 321 -24.39 -28.49 -7.10
CA ALA A 321 -23.57 -29.62 -6.72
C ALA A 321 -22.14 -29.48 -7.32
N GLU A 322 -22.04 -29.21 -8.62
CA GLU A 322 -20.76 -29.02 -9.30
C GLU A 322 -20.03 -27.75 -8.82
N TYR A 323 -20.77 -26.68 -8.51
CA TYR A 323 -20.18 -25.47 -7.94
C TYR A 323 -19.55 -25.72 -6.56
N LYS A 324 -20.18 -26.53 -5.71
CA LYS A 324 -19.59 -26.92 -4.42
C LYS A 324 -18.30 -27.71 -4.60
N LYS A 325 -18.23 -28.64 -5.56
CA LYS A 325 -16.97 -29.36 -5.90
C LYS A 325 -15.90 -28.39 -6.39
N THR A 326 -16.29 -27.49 -7.28
CA THR A 326 -15.39 -26.44 -7.83
C THR A 326 -14.86 -25.56 -6.71
N LEU A 327 -15.68 -25.07 -5.79
CA LEU A 327 -15.26 -24.26 -4.66
C LEU A 327 -14.32 -25.02 -3.71
N ALA A 328 -14.57 -26.30 -3.45
CA ALA A 328 -13.70 -27.13 -2.62
C ALA A 328 -12.28 -27.24 -3.25
N TYR A 329 -12.21 -27.52 -4.54
CA TYR A 329 -10.93 -27.55 -5.27
C TYR A 329 -10.23 -26.18 -5.26
N VAL A 330 -10.96 -25.11 -5.51
CA VAL A 330 -10.41 -23.73 -5.50
C VAL A 330 -9.90 -23.34 -4.12
N ALA A 331 -10.62 -23.72 -3.04
CA ALA A 331 -10.20 -23.45 -1.67
C ALA A 331 -8.89 -24.17 -1.34
N GLU A 332 -8.77 -25.45 -1.70
CA GLU A 332 -7.51 -26.22 -1.53
C GLU A 332 -6.37 -25.58 -2.32
N LEU A 333 -6.60 -25.29 -3.59
CA LEU A 333 -5.62 -24.65 -4.46
C LEU A 333 -5.17 -23.28 -3.95
N TYR A 334 -6.12 -22.51 -3.38
CA TYR A 334 -5.85 -21.21 -2.77
C TYR A 334 -4.94 -21.34 -1.56
N VAL A 335 -5.24 -22.25 -0.64
CA VAL A 335 -4.43 -22.50 0.56
C VAL A 335 -3.03 -22.96 0.18
N ASP A 336 -2.90 -23.91 -0.75
CA ASP A 336 -1.61 -24.35 -1.24
C ASP A 336 -0.81 -23.21 -1.87
N THR A 337 -1.47 -22.35 -2.63
CA THR A 337 -0.81 -21.19 -3.24
C THR A 337 -0.29 -20.22 -2.18
N ILE A 338 -1.07 -19.95 -1.13
CA ILE A 338 -0.63 -19.11 -0.01
C ILE A 338 0.57 -19.75 0.71
N ASN A 339 0.52 -21.05 1.01
CA ASN A 339 1.62 -21.76 1.66
C ASN A 339 2.92 -21.69 0.83
N ILE A 340 2.81 -21.81 -0.49
CA ILE A 340 3.96 -21.66 -1.40
C ILE A 340 4.51 -20.25 -1.35
N ILE A 341 3.65 -19.23 -1.35
CA ILE A 341 4.04 -17.81 -1.28
C ILE A 341 4.77 -17.53 0.04
N HIS A 342 4.23 -17.98 1.17
CA HIS A 342 4.88 -17.82 2.48
C HIS A 342 6.24 -18.50 2.51
N PHE A 343 6.33 -19.74 2.05
CA PHE A 343 7.62 -20.45 1.95
C PHE A 343 8.63 -19.69 1.08
N MET A 344 8.19 -19.12 -0.03
CA MET A 344 9.07 -18.37 -0.93
C MET A 344 9.55 -17.07 -0.30
N HIS A 345 8.69 -16.36 0.45
CA HIS A 345 9.08 -15.16 1.20
C HIS A 345 10.09 -15.49 2.29
N ASP A 346 9.83 -16.51 3.11
CA ASP A 346 10.77 -16.92 4.17
C ASP A 346 12.15 -17.28 3.62
N LYS A 347 12.18 -17.95 2.47
CA LYS A 347 13.42 -18.47 1.91
C LYS A 347 14.20 -17.47 1.05
N TYR A 348 13.51 -16.63 0.27
CA TYR A 348 14.12 -15.85 -0.80
C TYR A 348 13.85 -14.35 -0.74
N ALA A 349 12.91 -13.91 0.08
CA ALA A 349 12.53 -12.51 0.23
C ALA A 349 12.40 -12.15 1.72
N TYR A 350 13.32 -12.67 2.51
CA TYR A 350 13.33 -12.49 3.97
C TYR A 350 13.32 -11.01 4.38
N GLU A 351 14.08 -10.18 3.68
CA GLU A 351 14.16 -8.74 3.88
C GLU A 351 12.82 -8.01 3.70
N ALA A 352 11.85 -8.61 3.04
CA ALA A 352 10.54 -7.99 2.87
C ALA A 352 9.83 -7.72 4.20
N SER A 353 10.08 -8.52 5.23
CA SER A 353 9.53 -8.32 6.57
C SER A 353 10.16 -7.13 7.30
N GLN A 354 11.30 -6.66 6.84
CA GLN A 354 12.04 -5.55 7.42
C GLN A 354 11.65 -4.19 6.85
N MET A 355 10.81 -4.17 5.82
CA MET A 355 10.39 -2.93 5.16
C MET A 355 9.36 -2.14 5.97
N ALA A 356 8.68 -2.76 6.88
CA ALA A 356 7.75 -2.13 7.80
C ALA A 356 8.49 -1.56 9.03
#